data_aa49731c72556d33758c923ccd02129b
#
_entry.id   aa49731c72556d33758c923ccd02129b
#
_cell.length_a   1.000
_cell.length_b   1.000
_cell.length_c   1.000
_cell.angle_alpha   90.00
_cell.angle_beta   90.00
_cell.angle_gamma   90.00
#
_symmetry.space_group_name_H-M   'P 1'
#
loop_
_entity.id
_entity.type
_entity.pdbx_description
1 polymer ?
#
loop_
_entity_poly.entity_id
_entity_poly.type
_entity_poly.pdbx_seq_one_letter_code
_entity_poly.pdbx_strand_id
1 'polypeptide(L)'
;EAPEYDRPWEETAPADPADDVPELDPIDALKALIASPNYAAKHWVYEQYDTQVMADTVIKPGLGAGVIRVHGTPKGLAFTSDVTPRYVKANPVEGGKQAVAEAYRNLTAVGATPLATTDNLNFGNPEKPEIMGQFVGAIKGIGEACKALDMPIVSGNVSLYNETDGQAILPTPTIGAVGLLD
;
A
#
# COMPACT_ATOMS: atom_id res chain seq x y z
N GLU A 1 -12.62 -33.67 11.06
CA GLU A 1 -11.81 -32.95 10.06
C GLU A 1 -12.59 -31.73 9.60
N ALA A 2 -11.90 -30.60 9.40
CA ALA A 2 -12.52 -29.41 8.83
C ALA A 2 -12.81 -29.66 7.33
N PRO A 3 -13.92 -29.16 6.78
CA PRO A 3 -14.16 -29.27 5.35
C PRO A 3 -13.11 -28.47 4.57
N GLU A 4 -12.55 -29.08 3.54
CA GLU A 4 -11.65 -28.44 2.59
C GLU A 4 -12.45 -28.00 1.37
N TYR A 5 -12.14 -26.80 0.88
CA TYR A 5 -12.74 -26.23 -0.32
C TYR A 5 -11.72 -25.47 -1.15
N ASP A 6 -11.47 -25.94 -2.36
CA ASP A 6 -10.65 -25.25 -3.35
C ASP A 6 -11.49 -24.20 -4.09
N ARG A 7 -11.27 -22.93 -3.78
CA ARG A 7 -11.98 -21.84 -4.42
C ARG A 7 -11.43 -21.62 -5.84
N PRO A 8 -12.28 -21.69 -6.88
CA PRO A 8 -11.84 -21.44 -8.25
C PRO A 8 -11.38 -19.99 -8.42
N TRP A 9 -10.38 -19.79 -9.25
CA TRP A 9 -9.88 -18.47 -9.59
C TRP A 9 -9.38 -18.41 -11.04
N GLU A 10 -9.43 -17.22 -11.63
CA GLU A 10 -8.97 -16.94 -12.98
C GLU A 10 -7.80 -15.98 -12.94
N GLU A 11 -6.75 -16.27 -13.71
CA GLU A 11 -5.61 -15.37 -13.81
C GLU A 11 -6.04 -14.07 -14.48
N THR A 12 -5.72 -12.93 -13.84
CA THR A 12 -5.99 -11.61 -14.41
C THR A 12 -5.04 -11.36 -15.58
N ALA A 13 -5.58 -11.16 -16.78
CA ALA A 13 -4.79 -10.74 -17.92
C ALA A 13 -4.22 -9.33 -17.66
N PRO A 14 -2.89 -9.11 -17.86
CA PRO A 14 -2.30 -7.78 -17.69
C PRO A 14 -2.92 -6.75 -18.63
N ALA A 15 -3.20 -5.56 -18.10
CA ALA A 15 -3.71 -4.40 -18.82
C ALA A 15 -2.86 -3.17 -18.52
N ASP A 16 -2.99 -2.12 -19.33
CA ASP A 16 -2.37 -0.83 -19.03
C ASP A 16 -3.21 -0.10 -17.96
N PRO A 17 -2.64 0.30 -16.82
CA PRO A 17 -3.38 1.03 -15.80
C PRO A 17 -3.84 2.42 -16.24
N ALA A 18 -3.37 2.91 -17.39
CA ALA A 18 -3.71 4.20 -17.97
C ALA A 18 -4.70 4.13 -19.13
N ASP A 19 -5.18 2.95 -19.53
CA ASP A 19 -6.05 2.75 -20.70
C ASP A 19 -7.30 3.66 -20.72
N ASP A 20 -7.82 4.02 -19.55
CA ASP A 20 -8.99 4.88 -19.39
C ASP A 20 -8.64 6.33 -18.96
N VAL A 21 -7.37 6.68 -18.95
CA VAL A 21 -6.91 8.04 -18.60
C VAL A 21 -6.92 8.91 -19.87
N PRO A 22 -7.66 10.04 -19.87
CA PRO A 22 -7.67 10.92 -21.03
C PRO A 22 -6.30 11.57 -21.23
N GLU A 23 -5.89 11.72 -22.48
CA GLU A 23 -4.74 12.56 -22.82
C GLU A 23 -5.06 14.02 -22.50
N LEU A 24 -4.23 14.68 -21.71
CA LEU A 24 -4.32 16.07 -21.33
C LEU A 24 -3.00 16.77 -21.58
N ASP A 25 -3.05 18.04 -21.91
CA ASP A 25 -1.87 18.90 -21.86
C ASP A 25 -1.26 18.85 -20.45
N PRO A 26 0.07 18.69 -20.30
CA PRO A 26 0.70 18.56 -18.97
C PRO A 26 0.44 19.72 -18.03
N ILE A 27 0.32 20.95 -18.54
CA ILE A 27 0.03 22.14 -17.73
C ILE A 27 -1.43 22.15 -17.25
N ASP A 28 -2.37 21.73 -18.10
CA ASP A 28 -3.77 21.62 -17.72
C ASP A 28 -4.00 20.46 -16.74
N ALA A 29 -3.31 19.33 -16.91
CA ALA A 29 -3.28 18.24 -15.96
C ALA A 29 -2.73 18.71 -14.60
N LEU A 30 -1.61 19.44 -14.58
CA LEU A 30 -1.03 20.00 -13.36
C LEU A 30 -2.00 20.93 -12.64
N LYS A 31 -2.65 21.84 -13.35
CA LYS A 31 -3.65 22.76 -12.76
C LYS A 31 -4.82 22.00 -12.15
N ALA A 32 -5.34 20.99 -12.85
CA ALA A 32 -6.44 20.16 -12.36
C ALA A 32 -6.05 19.38 -11.09
N LEU A 33 -4.85 18.79 -11.05
CA LEU A 33 -4.33 18.05 -9.90
C LEU A 33 -4.11 18.96 -8.69
N ILE A 34 -3.45 20.10 -8.84
CA ILE A 34 -3.22 21.06 -7.75
C ILE A 34 -4.54 21.61 -7.18
N ALA A 35 -5.54 21.80 -8.02
CA ALA A 35 -6.86 22.31 -7.60
C ALA A 35 -7.73 21.22 -6.95
N SER A 36 -7.35 19.94 -7.05
CA SER A 36 -8.16 18.84 -6.51
C SER A 36 -8.05 18.76 -5.00
N PRO A 37 -9.17 18.71 -4.25
CA PRO A 37 -9.15 18.51 -2.80
C PRO A 37 -8.56 17.18 -2.38
N ASN A 38 -8.51 16.18 -3.26
CA ASN A 38 -7.89 14.89 -2.99
C ASN A 38 -6.38 15.00 -2.77
N TYR A 39 -5.73 15.99 -3.40
CA TYR A 39 -4.29 16.25 -3.29
C TYR A 39 -3.95 17.42 -2.37
N ALA A 40 -4.96 18.03 -1.74
CA ALA A 40 -4.72 19.08 -0.75
C ALA A 40 -3.99 18.51 0.49
N ALA A 41 -3.18 19.37 1.12
CA ALA A 41 -2.52 19.03 2.38
C ALA A 41 -3.55 18.62 3.46
N LYS A 42 -3.25 17.57 4.21
CA LYS A 42 -4.10 17.02 5.27
C LYS A 42 -3.44 17.22 6.65
N HIS A 43 -2.70 18.29 6.85
CA HIS A 43 -1.93 18.58 8.07
C HIS A 43 -2.78 18.45 9.33
N TRP A 44 -3.99 19.00 9.32
CA TRP A 44 -4.91 18.95 10.46
C TRP A 44 -5.26 17.52 10.94
N VAL A 45 -5.10 16.51 10.08
CA VAL A 45 -5.36 15.11 10.45
C VAL A 45 -4.31 14.60 11.42
N TYR A 46 -3.03 14.87 11.17
CA TYR A 46 -1.93 14.29 11.95
C TYR A 46 -1.27 15.28 12.94
N GLU A 47 -1.42 16.60 12.75
CA GLU A 47 -0.82 17.61 13.64
C GLU A 47 -1.35 17.55 15.06
N GLN A 48 -2.56 17.04 15.28
CA GLN A 48 -3.17 16.87 16.58
C GLN A 48 -2.70 15.63 17.35
N TYR A 49 -1.87 14.80 16.74
CA TYR A 49 -1.39 13.55 17.34
C TYR A 49 0.04 13.67 17.86
N ASP A 50 0.93 12.80 17.40
CA ASP A 50 2.22 12.58 18.00
C ASP A 50 3.15 13.79 18.07
N THR A 51 3.10 14.69 17.10
CA THR A 51 3.95 15.90 17.10
C THR A 51 3.71 16.81 18.31
N GLN A 52 2.57 16.70 18.96
CA GLN A 52 2.18 17.52 20.11
C GLN A 52 2.00 16.69 21.38
N VAL A 53 1.52 15.46 21.27
CA VAL A 53 1.16 14.63 22.42
C VAL A 53 2.40 14.04 23.10
N MET A 54 3.23 13.31 22.37
CA MET A 54 4.47 12.72 22.88
C MET A 54 5.71 13.49 22.41
N ALA A 55 5.56 14.31 21.38
CA ALA A 55 6.63 15.04 20.72
C ALA A 55 7.80 14.14 20.23
N ASP A 56 7.42 12.93 19.76
CA ASP A 56 8.38 11.93 19.30
C ASP A 56 8.66 12.00 17.79
N THR A 57 7.84 12.74 17.04
CA THR A 57 8.00 12.88 15.60
C THR A 57 9.25 13.66 15.23
N VAL A 58 10.19 13.02 14.53
CA VAL A 58 11.42 13.59 13.98
C VAL A 58 11.20 14.06 12.54
N ILE A 59 10.54 13.22 11.72
CA ILE A 59 10.15 13.56 10.36
C ILE A 59 8.63 13.40 10.26
N LYS A 60 7.95 14.52 9.97
CA LYS A 60 6.50 14.58 9.83
C LYS A 60 6.04 13.86 8.54
N PRO A 61 4.79 13.38 8.49
CA PRO A 61 4.15 12.98 7.25
C PRO A 61 4.23 14.10 6.18
N GLY A 62 4.35 13.68 4.91
CA GLY A 62 4.55 14.60 3.76
C GLY A 62 5.80 14.28 2.96
N LEU A 63 6.71 13.48 3.50
CA LEU A 63 7.72 12.71 2.79
C LEU A 63 7.23 11.27 2.67
N GLY A 64 8.00 10.38 2.03
CA GLY A 64 7.59 8.99 1.82
C GLY A 64 7.34 8.19 3.11
N ALA A 65 7.98 8.56 4.23
CA ALA A 65 7.77 7.92 5.53
C ALA A 65 7.80 8.95 6.66
N GLY A 66 7.07 8.67 7.73
CA GLY A 66 7.20 9.38 9.01
C GLY A 66 8.25 8.72 9.90
N VAL A 67 8.94 9.50 10.72
CA VAL A 67 9.97 9.00 11.63
C VAL A 67 9.71 9.49 13.05
N ILE A 68 9.75 8.55 14.00
CA ILE A 68 9.69 8.85 15.45
C ILE A 68 10.99 8.43 16.13
N ARG A 69 11.35 9.11 17.20
CA ARG A 69 12.50 8.73 18.05
C ARG A 69 12.15 7.58 18.99
N VAL A 70 13.16 6.81 19.37
CA VAL A 70 13.05 5.81 20.43
C VAL A 70 13.69 6.36 21.71
N HIS A 71 12.88 6.61 22.75
CA HIS A 71 13.34 7.22 24.01
C HIS A 71 14.54 6.47 24.62
N GLY A 72 15.50 7.24 25.12
CA GLY A 72 16.69 6.73 25.79
C GLY A 72 17.72 6.09 24.85
N THR A 73 17.55 6.25 23.55
CA THR A 73 18.47 5.73 22.52
C THR A 73 18.72 6.79 21.43
N PRO A 74 19.76 6.67 20.60
CA PRO A 74 19.93 7.49 19.41
C PRO A 74 19.04 7.04 18.24
N LYS A 75 18.26 5.98 18.41
CA LYS A 75 17.50 5.32 17.33
C LYS A 75 16.21 6.02 16.97
N GLY A 76 15.79 5.83 15.72
CA GLY A 76 14.46 6.19 15.22
C GLY A 76 13.77 5.04 14.54
N LEU A 77 12.44 5.08 14.52
CA LEU A 77 11.60 4.16 13.74
C LEU A 77 10.90 4.92 12.63
N ALA A 78 11.02 4.41 11.42
CA ALA A 78 10.33 4.92 10.24
C ALA A 78 9.13 4.04 9.90
N PHE A 79 8.04 4.68 9.48
CA PHE A 79 6.80 4.00 9.09
C PHE A 79 6.27 4.56 7.78
N THR A 80 5.77 3.68 6.92
CA THR A 80 5.07 4.03 5.69
C THR A 80 3.90 3.08 5.44
N SER A 81 2.96 3.51 4.58
CA SER A 81 1.91 2.63 4.06
C SER A 81 1.65 2.97 2.60
N ASP A 82 1.66 1.95 1.74
CA ASP A 82 1.66 2.14 0.30
C ASP A 82 0.76 1.15 -0.43
N VAL A 83 0.05 1.64 -1.45
CA VAL A 83 -0.67 0.86 -2.44
C VAL A 83 -1.11 1.74 -3.60
N THR A 84 -1.11 1.19 -4.81
CA THR A 84 -1.75 1.80 -5.99
C THR A 84 -2.80 0.84 -6.55
N PRO A 85 -4.07 0.93 -6.12
CA PRO A 85 -5.12 -0.03 -6.49
C PRO A 85 -5.34 -0.18 -8.00
N ARG A 86 -5.14 0.89 -8.78
CA ARG A 86 -5.23 0.82 -10.25
C ARG A 86 -4.18 -0.09 -10.85
N TYR A 87 -2.96 -0.07 -10.33
CA TYR A 87 -1.88 -0.96 -10.78
C TYR A 87 -2.18 -2.40 -10.42
N VAL A 88 -2.71 -2.63 -9.22
CA VAL A 88 -3.13 -3.98 -8.80
C VAL A 88 -4.28 -4.51 -9.66
N LYS A 89 -5.24 -3.64 -10.04
CA LYS A 89 -6.32 -4.02 -10.95
C LYS A 89 -5.79 -4.39 -12.34
N ALA A 90 -4.85 -3.61 -12.86
CA ALA A 90 -4.28 -3.82 -14.19
C ALA A 90 -3.38 -5.08 -14.25
N ASN A 91 -2.59 -5.32 -13.22
CA ASN A 91 -1.75 -6.50 -13.07
C ASN A 91 -1.53 -6.79 -11.57
N PRO A 92 -2.28 -7.72 -10.98
CA PRO A 92 -2.21 -7.99 -9.54
C PRO A 92 -0.82 -8.39 -9.04
N VAL A 93 -0.07 -9.15 -9.82
CA VAL A 93 1.29 -9.58 -9.44
C VAL A 93 2.23 -8.38 -9.39
N GLU A 94 2.27 -7.59 -10.46
CA GLU A 94 3.17 -6.42 -10.52
C GLU A 94 2.71 -5.31 -9.57
N GLY A 95 1.40 -5.09 -9.42
CA GLY A 95 0.86 -4.13 -8.45
C GLY A 95 1.18 -4.50 -7.00
N GLY A 96 1.16 -5.78 -6.67
CA GLY A 96 1.61 -6.29 -5.37
C GLY A 96 3.11 -6.07 -5.13
N LYS A 97 3.95 -6.34 -6.14
CA LYS A 97 5.39 -6.05 -6.07
C LYS A 97 5.67 -4.57 -5.87
N GLN A 98 4.96 -3.72 -6.62
CA GLN A 98 5.13 -2.26 -6.54
C GLN A 98 4.81 -1.71 -5.15
N ALA A 99 3.77 -2.18 -4.49
CA ALA A 99 3.40 -1.73 -3.14
C ALA A 99 4.55 -2.00 -2.14
N VAL A 100 5.14 -3.20 -2.16
CA VAL A 100 6.29 -3.55 -1.31
C VAL A 100 7.52 -2.74 -1.68
N ALA A 101 7.82 -2.60 -2.98
CA ALA A 101 8.98 -1.86 -3.46
C ALA A 101 8.87 -0.35 -3.17
N GLU A 102 7.66 0.22 -3.20
CA GLU A 102 7.40 1.60 -2.81
C GLU A 102 7.66 1.80 -1.32
N ALA A 103 7.10 0.93 -0.48
CA ALA A 103 7.33 0.96 0.97
C ALA A 103 8.83 0.86 1.30
N TYR A 104 9.57 -0.04 0.65
CA TYR A 104 11.02 -0.16 0.79
C TYR A 104 11.75 1.14 0.45
N ARG A 105 11.44 1.73 -0.71
CA ARG A 105 12.06 2.99 -1.15
C ARG A 105 11.75 4.15 -0.21
N ASN A 106 10.51 4.24 0.28
CA ASN A 106 10.08 5.29 1.20
C ASN A 106 10.84 5.23 2.52
N LEU A 107 11.03 4.06 3.10
CA LEU A 107 11.85 3.86 4.31
C LEU A 107 13.32 4.23 4.05
N THR A 108 13.89 3.78 2.94
CA THR A 108 15.27 4.08 2.58
C THR A 108 15.49 5.57 2.32
N ALA A 109 14.52 6.25 1.72
CA ALA A 109 14.61 7.68 1.40
C ALA A 109 14.71 8.58 2.65
N VAL A 110 14.20 8.14 3.80
CA VAL A 110 14.38 8.83 5.08
C VAL A 110 15.59 8.35 5.88
N GLY A 111 16.41 7.48 5.31
CA GLY A 111 17.64 6.97 5.90
C GLY A 111 17.46 5.75 6.80
N ALA A 112 16.28 5.14 6.80
CA ALA A 112 16.01 3.94 7.59
C ALA A 112 16.44 2.66 6.85
N THR A 113 16.90 1.66 7.58
CA THR A 113 17.04 0.28 7.11
C THR A 113 15.68 -0.39 7.21
N PRO A 114 15.05 -0.80 6.08
CA PRO A 114 13.79 -1.53 6.11
C PRO A 114 13.93 -2.85 6.88
N LEU A 115 12.94 -3.17 7.72
CA LEU A 115 13.00 -4.36 8.58
C LEU A 115 11.91 -5.39 8.26
N ALA A 116 10.66 -4.94 8.15
CA ALA A 116 9.52 -5.84 8.01
C ALA A 116 8.29 -5.13 7.45
N THR A 117 7.34 -5.94 6.98
CA THR A 117 6.05 -5.49 6.47
C THR A 117 4.90 -6.08 7.25
N THR A 118 3.76 -5.39 7.16
CA THR A 118 2.42 -5.92 7.45
C THR A 118 1.55 -5.68 6.23
N ASP A 119 0.59 -6.55 5.97
CA ASP A 119 -0.38 -6.32 4.90
C ASP A 119 -1.77 -6.00 5.45
N ASN A 120 -2.55 -5.26 4.65
CA ASN A 120 -3.96 -5.02 4.86
C ASN A 120 -4.68 -5.26 3.53
N LEU A 121 -5.15 -6.49 3.34
CA LEU A 121 -5.67 -6.99 2.07
C LEU A 121 -7.17 -6.71 1.97
N ASN A 122 -7.58 -5.83 1.06
CA ASN A 122 -8.97 -5.47 0.86
C ASN A 122 -9.40 -5.79 -0.57
N PHE A 123 -10.37 -6.71 -0.72
CA PHE A 123 -10.86 -7.21 -2.00
C PHE A 123 -12.39 -7.35 -1.99
N GLY A 124 -12.98 -7.48 -3.17
CA GLY A 124 -14.40 -7.77 -3.34
C GLY A 124 -14.77 -9.19 -2.93
N ASN A 125 -15.85 -9.72 -3.53
CA ASN A 125 -16.34 -11.06 -3.23
C ASN A 125 -15.42 -12.13 -3.84
N PRO A 126 -14.73 -12.94 -3.03
CA PRO A 126 -13.79 -13.97 -3.50
C PRO A 126 -14.49 -15.20 -4.09
N GLU A 127 -15.83 -15.26 -4.06
CA GLU A 127 -16.60 -16.30 -4.75
C GLU A 127 -16.64 -16.06 -6.26
N LYS A 128 -16.34 -14.85 -6.70
CA LYS A 128 -16.14 -14.48 -8.09
C LYS A 128 -14.72 -14.86 -8.52
N PRO A 129 -14.52 -15.77 -9.50
CA PRO A 129 -13.20 -16.27 -9.86
C PRO A 129 -12.20 -15.18 -10.27
N GLU A 130 -12.67 -14.12 -10.93
CA GLU A 130 -11.87 -12.98 -11.32
C GLU A 130 -11.37 -12.17 -10.10
N ILE A 131 -12.18 -12.01 -9.06
CA ILE A 131 -11.79 -11.34 -7.81
C ILE A 131 -10.80 -12.20 -7.02
N MET A 132 -11.06 -13.50 -6.96
CA MET A 132 -10.12 -14.43 -6.34
C MET A 132 -8.79 -14.46 -7.09
N GLY A 133 -8.79 -14.32 -8.42
CA GLY A 133 -7.57 -14.19 -9.23
C GLY A 133 -6.77 -12.94 -8.90
N GLN A 134 -7.42 -11.80 -8.69
CA GLN A 134 -6.76 -10.57 -8.23
C GLN A 134 -6.09 -10.78 -6.86
N PHE A 135 -6.79 -11.43 -5.94
CA PHE A 135 -6.28 -11.73 -4.60
C PHE A 135 -5.06 -12.65 -4.66
N VAL A 136 -5.15 -13.77 -5.38
CA VAL A 136 -4.03 -14.72 -5.57
C VAL A 136 -2.83 -14.04 -6.22
N GLY A 137 -3.05 -13.27 -7.28
CA GLY A 137 -1.99 -12.55 -7.99
C GLY A 137 -1.27 -11.54 -7.09
N ALA A 138 -2.03 -10.74 -6.32
CA ALA A 138 -1.47 -9.78 -5.39
C ALA A 138 -0.60 -10.44 -4.31
N ILE A 139 -1.06 -11.54 -3.71
CA ILE A 139 -0.29 -12.29 -2.71
C ILE A 139 1.00 -12.85 -3.30
N LYS A 140 0.96 -13.39 -4.53
CA LYS A 140 2.16 -13.86 -5.23
C LYS A 140 3.18 -12.74 -5.40
N GLY A 141 2.73 -11.59 -5.92
CA GLY A 141 3.60 -10.43 -6.15
C GLY A 141 4.21 -9.89 -4.85
N ILE A 142 3.41 -9.72 -3.81
CA ILE A 142 3.87 -9.29 -2.48
C ILE A 142 4.94 -10.26 -1.95
N GLY A 143 4.65 -11.57 -1.99
CA GLY A 143 5.58 -12.60 -1.51
C GLY A 143 6.91 -12.63 -2.27
N GLU A 144 6.88 -12.43 -3.61
CA GLU A 144 8.08 -12.35 -4.44
C GLU A 144 8.93 -11.12 -4.08
N ALA A 145 8.32 -9.95 -3.97
CA ALA A 145 9.01 -8.71 -3.60
C ALA A 145 9.58 -8.76 -2.17
N CYS A 146 8.81 -9.27 -1.21
CA CYS A 146 9.26 -9.44 0.17
C CYS A 146 10.49 -10.35 0.26
N LYS A 147 10.52 -11.45 -0.51
CA LYS A 147 11.69 -12.33 -0.57
C LYS A 147 12.89 -11.67 -1.24
N ALA A 148 12.67 -10.92 -2.34
CA ALA A 148 13.74 -10.25 -3.06
C ALA A 148 14.39 -9.10 -2.27
N LEU A 149 13.60 -8.42 -1.43
CA LEU A 149 14.03 -7.27 -0.64
C LEU A 149 14.36 -7.60 0.82
N ASP A 150 14.29 -8.86 1.22
CA ASP A 150 14.50 -9.32 2.60
C ASP A 150 13.61 -8.58 3.61
N MET A 151 12.32 -8.42 3.26
CA MET A 151 11.31 -7.77 4.10
C MET A 151 10.23 -8.77 4.51
N PRO A 152 10.39 -9.50 5.63
CA PRO A 152 9.41 -10.49 6.06
C PRO A 152 8.06 -9.85 6.40
N ILE A 153 6.98 -10.55 6.07
CA ILE A 153 5.63 -10.20 6.52
C ILE A 153 5.44 -10.76 7.92
N VAL A 154 5.27 -9.88 8.90
CA VAL A 154 5.19 -10.25 10.32
C VAL A 154 3.78 -10.19 10.89
N SER A 155 2.87 -9.56 10.20
CA SER A 155 1.45 -9.48 10.55
C SER A 155 0.62 -9.10 9.33
N GLY A 156 -0.69 -9.08 9.49
CA GLY A 156 -1.60 -8.63 8.45
C GLY A 156 -3.05 -8.88 8.81
N ASN A 157 -3.94 -8.37 7.95
CA ASN A 157 -5.34 -8.72 7.96
C ASN A 157 -5.90 -8.85 6.55
N VAL A 158 -7.03 -9.52 6.43
CA VAL A 158 -7.78 -9.63 5.19
C VAL A 158 -9.23 -9.20 5.41
N SER A 159 -9.75 -8.37 4.50
CA SER A 159 -11.14 -7.96 4.41
C SER A 159 -11.66 -8.30 3.02
N LEU A 160 -12.68 -9.12 2.95
CA LEU A 160 -13.29 -9.61 1.71
C LEU A 160 -14.75 -9.17 1.63
N TYR A 161 -15.39 -9.39 0.49
CA TYR A 161 -16.77 -8.99 0.22
C TYR A 161 -17.00 -7.46 0.28
N ASN A 162 -15.96 -6.67 -0.01
CA ASN A 162 -16.08 -5.21 -0.07
C ASN A 162 -16.74 -4.79 -1.38
N GLU A 163 -18.05 -4.72 -1.39
CA GLU A 163 -18.87 -4.40 -2.54
C GLU A 163 -20.02 -3.45 -2.17
N THR A 164 -20.40 -2.62 -3.13
CA THR A 164 -21.61 -1.79 -3.05
C THR A 164 -22.42 -2.01 -4.32
N ASP A 165 -23.69 -2.37 -4.18
CA ASP A 165 -24.61 -2.67 -5.30
C ASP A 165 -24.04 -3.70 -6.30
N GLY A 166 -23.34 -4.72 -5.79
CA GLY A 166 -22.71 -5.78 -6.60
C GLY A 166 -21.41 -5.37 -7.28
N GLN A 167 -20.96 -4.13 -7.11
CA GLN A 167 -19.69 -3.63 -7.63
C GLN A 167 -18.59 -3.71 -6.57
N ALA A 168 -17.54 -4.47 -6.88
CA ALA A 168 -16.37 -4.59 -6.01
C ALA A 168 -15.56 -3.30 -5.94
N ILE A 169 -14.93 -3.06 -4.79
CA ILE A 169 -13.86 -2.06 -4.69
C ILE A 169 -12.70 -2.44 -5.62
N LEU A 170 -11.83 -1.48 -5.93
CA LEU A 170 -10.54 -1.80 -6.53
C LEU A 170 -9.74 -2.71 -5.59
N PRO A 171 -8.97 -3.69 -6.12
CA PRO A 171 -8.13 -4.54 -5.30
C PRO A 171 -7.09 -3.69 -4.56
N THR A 172 -7.12 -3.70 -3.23
CA THR A 172 -6.36 -2.77 -2.39
C THR A 172 -5.54 -3.53 -1.33
N PRO A 173 -4.45 -4.20 -1.73
CA PRO A 173 -3.51 -4.83 -0.80
C PRO A 173 -2.52 -3.77 -0.28
N THR A 174 -2.91 -3.04 0.77
CA THR A 174 -2.06 -2.01 1.37
C THR A 174 -0.92 -2.66 2.14
N ILE A 175 0.29 -2.20 1.90
CA ILE A 175 1.50 -2.62 2.63
C ILE A 175 1.85 -1.55 3.64
N GLY A 176 1.88 -1.92 4.92
CA GLY A 176 2.54 -1.14 5.96
C GLY A 176 3.97 -1.65 6.14
N ALA A 177 4.93 -0.76 6.37
CA ALA A 177 6.30 -1.18 6.58
C ALA A 177 6.98 -0.36 7.67
N VAL A 178 7.95 -1.00 8.35
CA VAL A 178 8.76 -0.38 9.40
C VAL A 178 10.24 -0.48 9.05
N GLY A 179 10.97 0.59 9.36
CA GLY A 179 12.42 0.65 9.23
C GLY A 179 13.07 1.23 10.49
N LEU A 180 14.36 0.95 10.65
CA LEU A 180 15.18 1.41 11.78
C LEU A 180 16.21 2.43 11.31
N LEU A 181 16.34 3.53 12.03
CA LEU A 181 17.47 4.47 11.99
C LEU A 181 18.33 4.24 13.22
N ASP A 182 19.66 4.16 13.02
CA ASP A 182 20.68 4.07 14.08
C ASP A 182 21.29 5.43 14.41
#